data_574054d41db711b44367dc3d75d82e29
#
_entry.id   574054d41db711b44367dc3d75d82e29
#
_cell.length_a   1.000
_cell.length_b   1.000
_cell.length_c   1.000
_cell.angle_alpha   90.00
_cell.angle_beta   90.00
_cell.angle_gamma   90.00
#
_symmetry.space_group_name_H-M   'P 1'
#
loop_
_entity.id
_entity.type
_entity.pdbx_description
1 polymer ?
#
loop_
_entity_poly.entity_id
_entity_poly.type
_entity_poly.pdbx_seq_one_letter_code
_entity_poly.pdbx_strand_id
1 'polypeptide(L)'
;MASRVKRTYNLAPATVRRVREMAERYRVAASQDAVIELAVDELERRLREAEEAKAWEAAAADPTFVAEVDDVEAAYRSADRETWPA
;
A
#
# COMPACT_ATOMS: atom_id res chain seq x y z
N MET A 1 -21.66 -9.26 10.69
CA MET A 1 -21.25 -8.16 9.83
C MET A 1 -20.81 -6.97 10.66
N ALA A 2 -19.70 -6.40 10.27
CA ALA A 2 -19.24 -5.20 10.95
C ALA A 2 -20.18 -4.04 10.66
N SER A 3 -20.65 -3.35 11.69
CA SER A 3 -21.45 -2.14 11.53
C SER A 3 -20.53 -0.98 11.12
N ARG A 4 -21.04 -0.10 10.29
CA ARG A 4 -20.30 1.09 9.89
C ARG A 4 -20.31 2.10 11.03
N VAL A 5 -19.17 2.73 11.25
CA VAL A 5 -19.01 3.73 12.31
C VAL A 5 -18.76 5.09 11.66
N LYS A 6 -19.51 6.08 12.08
CA LYS A 6 -19.30 7.44 11.60
C LYS A 6 -18.20 8.12 12.39
N ARG A 7 -17.21 8.65 11.70
CA ARG A 7 -16.08 9.37 12.30
C ARG A 7 -15.85 10.68 11.57
N THR A 8 -15.39 11.67 12.29
CA THR A 8 -15.07 12.98 11.72
C THR A 8 -13.58 13.24 11.88
N TYR A 9 -12.92 13.58 10.78
CA TYR A 9 -11.51 13.90 10.75
C TYR A 9 -11.28 15.29 10.18
N ASN A 10 -10.28 15.98 10.67
CA ASN A 10 -9.86 17.25 10.11
C ASN A 10 -8.94 17.00 8.92
N LEU A 11 -9.38 17.36 7.73
CA LEU A 11 -8.64 17.18 6.51
C LEU A 11 -8.37 18.52 5.84
N ALA A 12 -7.25 18.65 5.16
CA ALA A 12 -6.97 19.82 4.36
C ALA A 12 -8.00 19.94 3.23
N PRO A 13 -8.42 21.16 2.86
CA PRO A 13 -9.37 21.34 1.77
C PRO A 13 -8.96 20.67 0.47
N ALA A 14 -7.66 20.67 0.17
CA ALA A 14 -7.14 20.01 -1.02
C ALA A 14 -7.37 18.49 -0.98
N THR A 15 -7.23 17.88 0.19
CA THR A 15 -7.48 16.45 0.37
C THR A 15 -8.95 16.12 0.17
N VAL A 16 -9.84 16.93 0.74
CA VAL A 16 -11.29 16.76 0.58
C VAL A 16 -11.67 16.82 -0.91
N ARG A 17 -11.12 17.77 -1.63
CA ARG A 17 -11.36 17.93 -3.06
C ARG A 17 -10.86 16.72 -3.84
N ARG A 18 -9.69 16.18 -3.51
CA ARG A 18 -9.14 15.00 -4.16
C ARG A 18 -10.03 13.77 -3.95
N VAL A 19 -10.54 13.58 -2.76
CA VAL A 19 -11.47 12.49 -2.47
C VAL A 19 -12.71 12.59 -3.34
N ARG A 20 -13.29 13.79 -3.42
CA ARG A 20 -14.46 14.04 -4.27
C ARG A 20 -14.16 13.75 -5.74
N GLU A 21 -13.04 14.22 -6.26
CA GLU A 21 -12.65 13.99 -7.66
C GLU A 21 -12.49 12.50 -7.95
N MET A 22 -11.88 11.76 -7.04
CA MET A 22 -11.70 10.32 -7.21
C MET A 22 -13.03 9.59 -7.26
N ALA A 23 -14.00 10.02 -6.48
CA ALA A 23 -15.32 9.40 -6.48
C ALA A 23 -16.15 9.83 -7.69
N GLU A 24 -16.21 11.11 -7.98
CA GLU A 24 -17.13 11.67 -8.99
C GLU A 24 -16.56 11.71 -10.40
N ARG A 25 -15.32 12.14 -10.53
CA ARG A 25 -14.69 12.33 -11.84
C ARG A 25 -14.03 11.06 -12.35
N TYR A 26 -13.22 10.42 -11.51
CA TYR A 26 -12.47 9.23 -11.91
C TYR A 26 -13.20 7.93 -11.60
N ARG A 27 -14.23 8.00 -10.79
CA ARG A 27 -15.06 6.84 -10.41
C ARG A 27 -14.23 5.67 -9.89
N VAL A 28 -13.24 5.99 -9.07
CA VAL A 28 -12.38 4.98 -8.45
C VAL A 28 -13.18 4.08 -7.52
N ALA A 29 -14.19 4.64 -6.88
CA ALA A 29 -15.10 3.91 -5.99
C ALA A 29 -16.48 4.56 -6.04
N ALA A 30 -17.49 3.87 -5.52
CA ALA A 30 -18.89 4.29 -5.62
C ALA A 30 -19.23 5.55 -4.83
N SER A 31 -18.45 5.87 -3.78
CA SER A 31 -18.71 7.02 -2.92
C SER A 31 -17.41 7.57 -2.36
N GLN A 32 -17.47 8.73 -1.72
CA GLN A 32 -16.31 9.31 -1.04
C GLN A 32 -15.86 8.43 0.11
N ASP A 33 -16.77 7.84 0.85
CA ASP A 33 -16.45 6.89 1.91
C ASP A 33 -15.70 5.68 1.36
N ALA A 34 -16.15 5.16 0.23
CA ALA A 34 -15.52 4.03 -0.42
C ALA A 34 -14.12 4.38 -0.94
N VAL A 35 -13.91 5.61 -1.42
CA VAL A 35 -12.59 6.09 -1.82
C VAL A 35 -11.63 6.07 -0.63
N ILE A 36 -12.09 6.55 0.52
CA ILE A 36 -11.27 6.58 1.73
C ILE A 36 -10.92 5.17 2.19
N GLU A 37 -11.89 4.27 2.19
CA GLU A 37 -11.66 2.87 2.55
C GLU A 37 -10.64 2.22 1.62
N LEU A 38 -10.77 2.45 0.32
CA LEU A 38 -9.82 1.94 -0.67
C LEU A 38 -8.41 2.50 -0.45
N ALA A 39 -8.32 3.79 -0.13
CA ALA A 39 -7.03 4.43 0.15
C ALA A 39 -6.34 3.82 1.37
N VAL A 40 -7.11 3.55 2.42
CA VAL A 40 -6.59 2.90 3.63
C VAL A 40 -6.11 1.49 3.32
N ASP A 41 -6.90 0.72 2.59
CA ASP A 41 -6.53 -0.63 2.19
C ASP A 41 -5.24 -0.63 1.36
N GLU A 42 -5.12 0.30 0.44
CA GLU A 42 -3.95 0.42 -0.42
C GLU A 42 -2.70 0.80 0.37
N LEU A 43 -2.84 1.74 1.31
CA LEU A 43 -1.72 2.12 2.17
C LEU A 43 -1.29 0.96 3.07
N GLU A 44 -2.24 0.24 3.64
CA GLU A 44 -1.95 -0.94 4.46
C GLU A 44 -1.21 -2.00 3.66
N ARG A 45 -1.63 -2.24 2.43
CA ARG A 45 -0.96 -3.18 1.52
C ARG A 45 0.50 -2.78 1.30
N ARG A 46 0.75 -1.51 1.05
CA ARG A 46 2.12 -0.99 0.84
C ARG A 46 2.98 -1.14 2.09
N LEU A 47 2.39 -0.91 3.26
CA LEU A 47 3.11 -1.07 4.52
C LEU A 47 3.48 -2.53 4.76
N ARG A 48 2.59 -3.47 4.46
CA ARG A 48 2.89 -4.90 4.56
C ARG A 48 4.00 -5.31 3.60
N GLU A 49 3.96 -4.84 2.38
CA GLU A 49 5.01 -5.11 1.40
C GLU A 49 6.36 -4.58 1.86
N ALA A 50 6.38 -3.39 2.47
CA ALA A 50 7.61 -2.82 3.01
C ALA A 50 8.17 -3.66 4.17
N GLU A 51 7.30 -4.18 5.05
CA GLU A 51 7.72 -5.06 6.13
C GLU A 51 8.28 -6.38 5.60
N GLU A 52 7.64 -6.95 4.58
CA GLU A 52 8.13 -8.16 3.93
C GLU A 52 9.49 -7.93 3.28
N ALA A 53 9.68 -6.80 2.63
CA ALA A 53 10.97 -6.44 2.03
C ALA A 53 12.07 -6.35 3.08
N LYS A 54 11.79 -5.76 4.24
CA LYS A 54 12.72 -5.69 5.36
C LYS A 54 13.08 -7.08 5.88
N ALA A 55 12.09 -7.96 5.98
CA ALA A 55 12.30 -9.33 6.44
C ALA A 55 13.22 -10.08 5.46
N TRP A 56 13.01 -9.91 4.15
CA TRP A 56 13.87 -10.49 3.14
C TRP A 56 15.31 -9.95 3.20
N GLU A 57 15.48 -8.66 3.41
CA GLU A 57 16.79 -8.05 3.57
C GLU A 57 17.52 -8.61 4.78
N ALA A 58 16.83 -8.75 5.91
CA ALA A 58 17.40 -9.33 7.12
C ALA A 58 17.80 -10.78 6.89
N ALA A 59 16.97 -11.56 6.19
CA ALA A 59 17.28 -12.95 5.87
C ALA A 59 18.44 -13.04 4.89
N ALA A 60 18.51 -12.15 3.91
CA ALA A 60 19.59 -12.11 2.94
C ALA A 60 20.95 -11.77 3.56
N ALA A 61 20.96 -11.13 4.73
CA ALA A 61 22.20 -10.85 5.46
C ALA A 61 22.73 -12.08 6.20
N ASP A 62 21.95 -13.16 6.32
CA ASP A 62 22.38 -14.40 6.97
C ASP A 62 23.24 -15.21 5.98
N PRO A 63 24.48 -15.53 6.33
CA PRO A 63 25.38 -16.26 5.43
C PRO A 63 24.85 -17.62 4.97
N THR A 64 24.04 -18.29 5.79
CA THR A 64 23.47 -19.60 5.43
C THR A 64 22.26 -19.48 4.51
N PHE A 65 21.63 -18.33 4.45
CA PHE A 65 20.42 -18.08 3.68
C PHE A 65 20.71 -17.51 2.30
N VAL A 66 21.77 -16.72 2.16
CA VAL A 66 22.08 -15.99 0.92
C VAL A 66 22.23 -16.93 -0.28
N ALA A 67 22.90 -18.06 -0.10
CA ALA A 67 23.15 -19.01 -1.19
C ALA A 67 21.86 -19.65 -1.72
N GLU A 68 20.83 -19.76 -0.88
CA GLU A 68 19.57 -20.43 -1.24
C GLU A 68 18.56 -19.50 -1.91
N VAL A 69 18.62 -18.19 -1.64
CA VAL A 69 17.60 -17.25 -2.07
C VAL A 69 18.10 -16.16 -3.01
N ASP A 70 19.30 -16.30 -3.51
CA ASP A 70 19.92 -15.28 -4.36
C ASP A 70 19.05 -14.93 -5.59
N ASP A 71 18.58 -15.94 -6.29
CA ASP A 71 17.72 -15.75 -7.47
C ASP A 71 16.35 -15.17 -7.10
N VAL A 72 15.80 -15.60 -5.99
CA VAL A 72 14.51 -15.10 -5.48
C VAL A 72 14.63 -13.63 -5.09
N GLU A 73 15.72 -13.27 -4.44
CA GLU A 73 15.99 -11.90 -4.06
C GLU A 73 16.09 -10.97 -5.27
N ALA A 74 16.75 -11.38 -6.31
CA ALA A 74 16.87 -10.59 -7.54
C ALA A 74 15.50 -10.35 -8.17
N ALA A 75 14.65 -11.37 -8.23
CA ALA A 75 13.29 -11.24 -8.75
C ALA A 75 12.45 -10.31 -7.89
N TYR A 76 12.63 -10.37 -6.58
CA TYR A 76 11.90 -9.53 -5.62
C TYR A 76 12.24 -8.06 -5.78
N ARG A 77 13.49 -7.74 -5.95
CA ARG A 77 13.93 -6.35 -6.19
C ARG A 77 13.37 -5.79 -7.49
N SER A 78 13.31 -6.60 -8.51
CA SER A 78 12.72 -6.19 -9.77
C SER A 78 11.24 -5.87 -9.63
N ALA A 79 10.49 -6.70 -8.90
CA ALA A 79 9.08 -6.45 -8.62
C ALA A 79 8.87 -5.18 -7.79
N ASP A 80 9.71 -4.93 -6.79
CA ASP A 80 9.63 -3.72 -5.97
C ASP A 80 9.83 -2.45 -6.80
N ARG A 81 10.73 -2.46 -7.74
CA ARG A 81 10.97 -1.32 -8.61
C ARG A 81 9.78 -0.99 -9.50
N GLU A 82 9.03 -2.01 -9.89
CA GLU A 82 7.84 -1.85 -10.72
C GLU A 82 6.64 -1.36 -9.92
N THR A 83 6.52 -1.81 -8.67
CA THR A 83 5.36 -1.50 -7.82
C THR A 83 5.49 -0.21 -7.04
N TRP A 84 6.68 0.24 -6.74
CA TRP A 84 6.92 1.49 -5.99
C TRP A 84 7.22 2.62 -6.96
N PRO A 85 6.32 3.59 -7.11
CA PRO A 85 6.63 4.78 -7.87
C PRO A 85 7.74 5.56 -7.16
N ALA A 86 8.67 6.02 -7.93
CA ALA A 86 9.81 6.78 -7.41
C ALA A 86 9.37 8.06 -6.70
#